data_69353213f49333c14fc5ada59e79cef9
#
_entry.id   69353213f49333c14fc5ada59e79cef9
#
_cell.length_a   1.000
_cell.length_b   1.000
_cell.length_c   1.000
_cell.angle_alpha   90.00
_cell.angle_beta   90.00
_cell.angle_gamma   90.00
#
_symmetry.space_group_name_H-M   'P 1'
#
loop_
_entity.id
_entity.type
_entity.pdbx_description
1 polymer ?
#
loop_
_entity_poly.entity_id
_entity_poly.type
_entity_poly.pdbx_seq_one_letter_code
_entity_poly.pdbx_strand_id
1 'polypeptide(L)'
;MITIKSPREIETMAAAGRIVAATLALVQRRVRPGVSTEELDRLAEQFIRSHPGARPSFKGLYDFPATLCTSINHEVVHGIPSSERVLRAGDVLSVDVGVWLDGLHADSAATFPVGAVSADAERLLTTTRTALAAGVAQARAGNHVGDIGHAVQQVAEGAGYSVVRELVGHGIGSSFHEDPQVPNYGKPRRGPRLVPGMTIAIEPMVNLGGADIRTLDDKWTVVTEDGSLSAHFEHTVAILENGGPPRVLTTAD
;
A
#
# COMPACT_ATOMS: atom_id res chain seq x y z
N MET A 1 16.13 6.94 -12.46
CA MET A 1 15.86 8.37 -12.83
C MET A 1 14.38 8.62 -12.61
N ILE A 2 14.02 9.74 -11.95
CA ILE A 2 12.61 10.10 -11.69
C ILE A 2 11.91 10.41 -13.00
N THR A 3 10.79 9.78 -13.27
CA THR A 3 9.95 9.99 -14.46
C THR A 3 8.82 10.96 -14.17
N ILE A 4 8.55 11.86 -15.11
CA ILE A 4 7.46 12.84 -15.02
C ILE A 4 6.36 12.41 -15.98
N LYS A 5 5.16 12.19 -15.44
CA LYS A 5 4.01 11.75 -16.20
C LYS A 5 3.27 12.96 -16.79
N SER A 6 2.89 12.83 -18.04
CA SER A 6 1.98 13.78 -18.70
C SER A 6 0.57 13.71 -18.08
N PRO A 7 -0.26 14.74 -18.26
CA PRO A 7 -1.64 14.70 -17.80
C PRO A 7 -2.43 13.48 -18.31
N ARG A 8 -2.16 13.04 -19.54
CA ARG A 8 -2.81 11.85 -20.13
C ARG A 8 -2.39 10.56 -19.41
N GLU A 9 -1.12 10.41 -19.08
CA GLU A 9 -0.63 9.25 -18.34
C GLU A 9 -1.21 9.23 -16.91
N ILE A 10 -1.32 10.38 -16.25
CA ILE A 10 -1.98 10.49 -14.94
C ILE A 10 -3.45 10.06 -15.02
N GLU A 11 -4.18 10.42 -16.09
CA GLU A 11 -5.56 9.95 -16.28
C GLU A 11 -5.63 8.43 -16.49
N THR A 12 -4.69 7.84 -17.25
CA THR A 12 -4.59 6.38 -17.39
C THR A 12 -4.30 5.71 -16.03
N MET A 13 -3.37 6.25 -15.26
CA MET A 13 -3.07 5.75 -13.91
C MET A 13 -4.27 5.91 -12.97
N ALA A 14 -5.04 7.00 -13.07
CA ALA A 14 -6.28 7.17 -12.32
C ALA A 14 -7.34 6.13 -12.72
N ALA A 15 -7.43 5.77 -14.00
CA ALA A 15 -8.31 4.69 -14.44
C ALA A 15 -7.88 3.32 -13.85
N ALA A 16 -6.58 3.01 -13.86
CA ALA A 16 -6.05 1.83 -13.18
C ALA A 16 -6.33 1.89 -11.66
N GLY A 17 -6.13 3.06 -11.04
CA GLY A 17 -6.37 3.29 -9.62
C GLY A 17 -7.83 3.09 -9.19
N ARG A 18 -8.79 3.45 -10.03
CA ARG A 18 -10.21 3.14 -9.77
C ARG A 18 -10.47 1.63 -9.74
N ILE A 19 -9.81 0.87 -10.62
CA ILE A 19 -9.92 -0.60 -10.60
C ILE A 19 -9.27 -1.16 -9.31
N VAL A 20 -8.13 -0.62 -8.88
CA VAL A 20 -7.49 -0.97 -7.61
C VAL A 20 -8.44 -0.71 -6.45
N ALA A 21 -8.99 0.49 -6.33
CA ALA A 21 -9.92 0.87 -5.26
C ALA A 21 -11.18 -0.01 -5.25
N ALA A 22 -11.75 -0.29 -6.42
CA ALA A 22 -12.90 -1.18 -6.56
C ALA A 22 -12.57 -2.64 -6.18
N THR A 23 -11.35 -3.11 -6.50
CA THR A 23 -10.86 -4.43 -6.10
C THR A 23 -10.73 -4.52 -4.58
N LEU A 24 -10.10 -3.54 -3.92
CA LEU A 24 -10.00 -3.51 -2.45
C LEU A 24 -11.39 -3.48 -1.80
N ALA A 25 -12.33 -2.68 -2.32
CA ALA A 25 -13.69 -2.63 -1.81
C ALA A 25 -14.44 -3.96 -2.02
N LEU A 26 -14.20 -4.68 -3.13
CA LEU A 26 -14.76 -6.00 -3.38
C LEU A 26 -14.21 -7.03 -2.39
N VAL A 27 -12.89 -7.04 -2.18
CA VAL A 27 -12.22 -7.92 -1.22
C VAL A 27 -12.71 -7.64 0.18
N GLN A 28 -12.78 -6.38 0.62
CA GLN A 28 -13.30 -5.97 1.94
C GLN A 28 -14.67 -6.59 2.24
N ARG A 29 -15.59 -6.58 1.28
CA ARG A 29 -16.93 -7.17 1.45
C ARG A 29 -16.91 -8.69 1.62
N ARG A 30 -15.80 -9.35 1.29
CA ARG A 30 -15.63 -10.81 1.40
C ARG A 30 -14.77 -11.21 2.60
N VAL A 31 -14.02 -10.28 3.19
CA VAL A 31 -13.22 -10.53 4.40
C VAL A 31 -14.14 -10.89 5.56
N ARG A 32 -14.06 -12.14 6.00
CA ARG A 32 -14.81 -12.70 7.14
C ARG A 32 -14.16 -14.00 7.61
N PRO A 33 -14.43 -14.45 8.84
CA PRO A 33 -13.95 -15.76 9.30
C PRO A 33 -14.39 -16.88 8.36
N GLY A 34 -13.49 -17.84 8.11
CA GLY A 34 -13.72 -19.01 7.28
C GLY A 34 -13.37 -18.83 5.79
N VAL A 35 -13.06 -17.63 5.33
CA VAL A 35 -12.61 -17.38 3.96
C VAL A 35 -11.09 -17.61 3.88
N SER A 36 -10.61 -18.28 2.83
CA SER A 36 -9.18 -18.41 2.59
C SER A 36 -8.62 -17.21 1.82
N THR A 37 -7.32 -16.93 1.99
CA THR A 37 -6.66 -15.86 1.24
C THR A 37 -6.61 -16.15 -0.26
N GLU A 38 -6.56 -17.43 -0.67
CA GLU A 38 -6.66 -17.83 -2.08
C GLU A 38 -8.03 -17.49 -2.70
N GLU A 39 -9.13 -17.64 -1.95
CA GLU A 39 -10.47 -17.23 -2.43
C GLU A 39 -10.52 -15.74 -2.72
N LEU A 40 -9.87 -14.90 -1.88
CA LEU A 40 -9.79 -13.45 -2.08
C LEU A 40 -8.92 -13.11 -3.29
N ASP A 41 -7.79 -13.80 -3.47
CA ASP A 41 -6.89 -13.63 -4.61
C ASP A 41 -7.60 -13.94 -5.93
N ARG A 42 -8.25 -15.10 -6.00
CA ARG A 42 -9.01 -15.52 -7.20
C ARG A 42 -10.12 -14.52 -7.55
N LEU A 43 -10.84 -14.01 -6.53
CA LEU A 43 -11.88 -13.01 -6.72
C LEU A 43 -11.30 -11.72 -7.29
N ALA A 44 -10.19 -11.26 -6.76
CA ALA A 44 -9.51 -10.06 -7.22
C ALA A 44 -9.00 -10.22 -8.67
N GLU A 45 -8.36 -11.34 -9.00
CA GLU A 45 -7.89 -11.62 -10.36
C GLU A 45 -9.03 -11.62 -11.37
N GLN A 46 -10.14 -12.30 -11.06
CA GLN A 46 -11.33 -12.32 -11.93
C GLN A 46 -11.89 -10.92 -12.15
N PHE A 47 -11.98 -10.14 -11.07
CA PHE A 47 -12.49 -8.77 -11.15
C PHE A 47 -11.59 -7.86 -11.98
N ILE A 48 -10.29 -7.86 -11.73
CA ILE A 48 -9.35 -7.04 -12.51
C ILE A 48 -9.41 -7.40 -13.99
N ARG A 49 -9.37 -8.70 -14.32
CA ARG A 49 -9.41 -9.19 -15.69
C ARG A 49 -10.76 -8.98 -16.41
N SER A 50 -11.81 -8.69 -15.69
CA SER A 50 -13.11 -8.32 -16.28
C SER A 50 -13.10 -6.91 -16.89
N HIS A 51 -12.10 -6.09 -16.58
CA HIS A 51 -11.93 -4.76 -17.16
C HIS A 51 -11.05 -4.85 -18.41
N PRO A 52 -11.54 -4.37 -19.58
CA PRO A 52 -10.78 -4.43 -20.83
C PRO A 52 -9.39 -3.82 -20.70
N GLY A 53 -8.35 -4.57 -21.08
CA GLY A 53 -6.95 -4.13 -21.04
C GLY A 53 -6.28 -4.17 -19.67
N ALA A 54 -7.03 -4.33 -18.58
CA ALA A 54 -6.46 -4.39 -17.25
C ALA A 54 -5.90 -5.79 -16.92
N ARG A 55 -4.81 -5.81 -16.14
CA ARG A 55 -4.23 -7.04 -15.59
C ARG A 55 -3.61 -6.79 -14.21
N PRO A 56 -3.53 -7.83 -13.35
CA PRO A 56 -2.79 -7.73 -12.09
C PRO A 56 -1.34 -7.32 -12.33
N SER A 57 -0.81 -6.42 -11.48
CA SER A 57 0.59 -5.98 -11.57
C SER A 57 1.55 -6.95 -10.90
N PHE A 58 1.13 -7.62 -9.81
CA PHE A 58 2.03 -8.43 -8.99
C PHE A 58 2.29 -9.81 -9.57
N LYS A 59 1.27 -10.44 -10.18
CA LYS A 59 1.40 -11.81 -10.69
C LYS A 59 2.46 -11.93 -11.77
N GLY A 60 3.58 -12.56 -11.44
CA GLY A 60 4.77 -12.69 -12.29
C GLY A 60 5.80 -11.57 -12.14
N LEU A 61 5.53 -10.53 -11.35
CA LEU A 61 6.52 -9.50 -11.02
C LEU A 61 7.55 -10.09 -10.07
N TYR A 62 8.82 -10.12 -10.47
CA TYR A 62 9.91 -10.76 -9.71
C TYR A 62 9.58 -12.21 -9.29
N ASP A 63 8.78 -12.91 -10.09
CA ASP A 63 8.30 -14.28 -9.83
C ASP A 63 7.27 -14.39 -8.69
N PHE A 64 6.64 -13.28 -8.25
CA PHE A 64 5.55 -13.36 -7.28
C PHE A 64 4.36 -14.16 -7.85
N PRO A 65 3.81 -15.16 -7.13
CA PRO A 65 2.91 -16.15 -7.73
C PRO A 65 1.45 -15.70 -7.83
N ALA A 66 1.04 -14.59 -7.18
CA ALA A 66 -0.35 -14.24 -6.96
C ALA A 66 -0.72 -12.82 -7.43
N THR A 67 -2.02 -12.54 -7.45
CA THR A 67 -2.59 -11.23 -7.80
C THR A 67 -2.56 -10.24 -6.64
N LEU A 68 -2.82 -10.75 -5.41
CA LEU A 68 -2.79 -9.99 -4.17
C LEU A 68 -1.59 -10.37 -3.32
N CYS A 69 -1.07 -9.42 -2.53
CA CYS A 69 -0.40 -9.77 -1.30
C CYS A 69 -1.44 -9.81 -0.18
N THR A 70 -1.42 -10.88 0.64
CA THR A 70 -2.37 -11.08 1.75
C THR A 70 -1.59 -11.38 3.02
N SER A 71 -1.45 -10.40 3.89
CA SER A 71 -0.60 -10.46 5.07
C SER A 71 -1.46 -10.44 6.34
N ILE A 72 -1.34 -11.49 7.18
CA ILE A 72 -2.22 -11.71 8.35
C ILE A 72 -1.47 -11.38 9.63
N ASN A 73 -2.04 -10.55 10.49
CA ASN A 73 -1.59 -10.23 11.85
C ASN A 73 -0.16 -9.64 11.90
N HIS A 74 0.84 -10.46 12.23
CA HIS A 74 2.24 -10.06 12.32
C HIS A 74 2.96 -10.04 10.96
N GLU A 75 2.30 -10.45 9.91
CA GLU A 75 2.83 -10.29 8.56
C GLU A 75 2.68 -8.85 8.13
N VAL A 76 3.78 -8.24 7.72
CA VAL A 76 3.86 -6.84 7.32
C VAL A 76 3.35 -6.67 5.91
N VAL A 77 4.00 -7.37 4.95
CA VAL A 77 3.69 -7.33 3.51
C VAL A 77 4.07 -8.64 2.82
N HIS A 78 3.69 -8.76 1.56
CA HIS A 78 4.06 -9.81 0.61
C HIS A 78 3.62 -11.22 1.02
N GLY A 79 2.63 -11.36 1.91
CA GLY A 79 2.06 -12.65 2.25
C GLY A 79 1.44 -13.31 1.02
N ILE A 80 1.85 -14.57 0.73
CA ILE A 80 1.36 -15.33 -0.43
C ILE A 80 -0.03 -15.91 -0.13
N PRO A 81 -1.05 -15.64 -0.96
CA PRO A 81 -2.36 -16.28 -0.82
C PRO A 81 -2.29 -17.82 -0.88
N SER A 82 -3.08 -18.48 -0.02
CA SER A 82 -3.14 -19.94 0.04
C SER A 82 -4.52 -20.42 0.51
N SER A 83 -4.94 -21.61 0.05
CA SER A 83 -6.15 -22.28 0.53
C SER A 83 -6.06 -22.71 2.00
N GLU A 84 -4.85 -22.90 2.52
CA GLU A 84 -4.60 -23.27 3.91
C GLU A 84 -4.63 -22.07 4.87
N ARG A 85 -4.50 -20.86 4.33
CA ARG A 85 -4.51 -19.61 5.10
C ARG A 85 -5.94 -19.08 5.22
N VAL A 86 -6.67 -19.65 6.20
CA VAL A 86 -8.09 -19.34 6.46
C VAL A 86 -8.21 -18.29 7.55
N LEU A 87 -8.91 -17.20 7.25
CA LEU A 87 -9.13 -16.09 8.17
C LEU A 87 -9.95 -16.50 9.40
N ARG A 88 -9.60 -15.98 10.56
CA ARG A 88 -10.26 -16.22 11.84
C ARG A 88 -10.79 -14.92 12.42
N ALA A 89 -11.84 -15.00 13.24
CA ALA A 89 -12.30 -13.83 13.97
C ALA A 89 -11.19 -13.31 14.90
N GLY A 90 -10.97 -12.00 14.86
CA GLY A 90 -9.89 -11.34 15.59
C GLY A 90 -8.64 -11.08 14.77
N ASP A 91 -8.49 -11.69 13.59
CA ASP A 91 -7.38 -11.38 12.68
C ASP A 91 -7.48 -9.95 12.12
N VAL A 92 -6.35 -9.39 11.73
CA VAL A 92 -6.24 -8.26 10.81
C VAL A 92 -5.61 -8.76 9.52
N LEU A 93 -6.13 -8.34 8.37
CA LEU A 93 -5.66 -8.74 7.05
C LEU A 93 -5.25 -7.51 6.25
N SER A 94 -3.96 -7.35 5.98
CA SER A 94 -3.47 -6.40 5.00
C SER A 94 -3.59 -7.01 3.60
N VAL A 95 -4.26 -6.29 2.72
CA VAL A 95 -4.41 -6.65 1.31
C VAL A 95 -3.80 -5.56 0.47
N ASP A 96 -2.90 -5.95 -0.40
CA ASP A 96 -2.21 -5.08 -1.31
C ASP A 96 -2.45 -5.56 -2.75
N VAL A 97 -2.72 -4.62 -3.68
CA VAL A 97 -3.09 -4.92 -5.06
C VAL A 97 -2.65 -3.82 -6.03
N GLY A 98 -1.93 -4.23 -7.05
CA GLY A 98 -1.58 -3.39 -8.18
C GLY A 98 -2.33 -3.78 -9.45
N VAL A 99 -2.67 -2.78 -10.26
CA VAL A 99 -3.29 -2.94 -11.59
C VAL A 99 -2.45 -2.25 -12.65
N TRP A 100 -2.16 -2.98 -13.72
CA TRP A 100 -1.59 -2.46 -14.95
C TRP A 100 -2.70 -2.20 -15.96
N LEU A 101 -2.71 -1.02 -16.56
CA LEU A 101 -3.62 -0.61 -17.61
C LEU A 101 -2.89 0.26 -18.64
N ASP A 102 -2.97 -0.09 -19.92
CA ASP A 102 -2.40 0.69 -21.04
C ASP A 102 -0.95 1.17 -20.84
N GLY A 103 -0.10 0.29 -20.28
CA GLY A 103 1.32 0.57 -20.08
C GLY A 103 1.69 1.20 -18.74
N LEU A 104 0.72 1.46 -17.86
CA LEU A 104 0.93 2.15 -16.59
C LEU A 104 0.33 1.37 -15.42
N HIS A 105 0.97 1.49 -14.26
CA HIS A 105 0.58 0.84 -13.01
C HIS A 105 -0.10 1.83 -12.05
N ALA A 106 -0.98 1.31 -11.21
CA ALA A 106 -1.44 1.94 -9.97
C ALA A 106 -1.46 0.86 -8.88
N ASP A 107 -1.22 1.28 -7.63
CA ASP A 107 -1.04 0.42 -6.47
C ASP A 107 -1.73 0.98 -5.25
N SER A 108 -2.26 0.11 -4.39
CA SER A 108 -2.82 0.51 -3.10
C SER A 108 -3.01 -0.67 -2.17
N ALA A 109 -2.86 -0.41 -0.88
CA ALA A 109 -3.08 -1.38 0.17
C ALA A 109 -4.06 -0.88 1.24
N ALA A 110 -4.73 -1.83 1.89
CA ALA A 110 -5.57 -1.56 3.05
C ALA A 110 -5.59 -2.76 4.00
N THR A 111 -5.59 -2.47 5.30
CA THR A 111 -5.74 -3.48 6.36
C THR A 111 -7.19 -3.52 6.84
N PHE A 112 -7.77 -4.71 6.84
CA PHE A 112 -9.16 -4.97 7.22
C PHE A 112 -9.25 -5.80 8.50
N PRO A 113 -10.15 -5.47 9.44
CA PRO A 113 -10.46 -6.35 10.55
C PRO A 113 -11.29 -7.55 10.08
N VAL A 114 -11.04 -8.72 10.65
CA VAL A 114 -11.78 -9.96 10.40
C VAL A 114 -12.75 -10.22 11.57
N GLY A 115 -14.01 -9.83 11.41
CA GLY A 115 -14.96 -9.82 12.52
C GLY A 115 -14.60 -8.77 13.57
N ALA A 116 -14.88 -9.04 14.84
CA ALA A 116 -14.47 -8.18 15.95
C ALA A 116 -12.99 -8.38 16.27
N VAL A 117 -12.24 -7.30 16.35
CA VAL A 117 -10.80 -7.30 16.67
C VAL A 117 -10.56 -6.61 18.03
N SER A 118 -9.36 -6.71 18.56
CA SER A 118 -8.99 -6.06 19.82
C SER A 118 -8.95 -4.54 19.67
N ALA A 119 -9.12 -3.80 20.78
CA ALA A 119 -8.98 -2.35 20.80
C ALA A 119 -7.59 -1.88 20.35
N ASP A 120 -6.54 -2.68 20.61
CA ASP A 120 -5.18 -2.38 20.13
C ASP A 120 -5.09 -2.50 18.60
N ALA A 121 -5.70 -3.53 18.02
CA ALA A 121 -5.78 -3.66 16.57
C ALA A 121 -6.56 -2.49 15.93
N GLU A 122 -7.72 -2.13 16.45
CA GLU A 122 -8.51 -0.99 15.95
C GLU A 122 -7.71 0.32 16.00
N ARG A 123 -6.97 0.55 17.10
CA ARG A 123 -6.10 1.73 17.23
C ARG A 123 -4.95 1.70 16.24
N LEU A 124 -4.31 0.54 16.04
CA LEU A 124 -3.24 0.38 15.05
C LEU A 124 -3.74 0.71 13.64
N LEU A 125 -4.86 0.13 13.22
CA LEU A 125 -5.45 0.39 11.90
C LEU A 125 -5.79 1.88 11.71
N THR A 126 -6.39 2.49 12.73
CA THR A 126 -6.76 3.92 12.70
C THR A 126 -5.54 4.82 12.62
N THR A 127 -4.50 4.52 13.41
CA THR A 127 -3.25 5.27 13.42
C THR A 127 -2.52 5.16 12.09
N THR A 128 -2.42 3.96 11.51
CA THR A 128 -1.75 3.76 10.22
C THR A 128 -2.47 4.48 9.10
N ARG A 129 -3.80 4.47 9.07
CA ARG A 129 -4.60 5.25 8.10
C ARG A 129 -4.38 6.76 8.28
N THR A 130 -4.30 7.23 9.53
CA THR A 130 -4.02 8.64 9.83
C THR A 130 -2.60 9.02 9.41
N ALA A 131 -1.63 8.13 9.60
CA ALA A 131 -0.25 8.31 9.15
C ALA A 131 -0.16 8.43 7.62
N LEU A 132 -0.87 7.56 6.88
CA LEU A 132 -0.98 7.66 5.43
C LEU A 132 -1.56 9.03 5.01
N ALA A 133 -2.67 9.45 5.61
CA ALA A 133 -3.29 10.74 5.30
C ALA A 133 -2.35 11.92 5.57
N ALA A 134 -1.58 11.86 6.66
CA ALA A 134 -0.58 12.88 6.99
C ALA A 134 0.55 12.91 5.96
N GLY A 135 1.05 11.77 5.51
CA GLY A 135 2.05 11.65 4.44
C GLY A 135 1.52 12.19 3.11
N VAL A 136 0.32 11.78 2.71
CA VAL A 136 -0.35 12.26 1.48
C VAL A 136 -0.49 13.78 1.51
N ALA A 137 -0.86 14.38 2.63
CA ALA A 137 -0.99 15.84 2.76
C ALA A 137 0.33 16.60 2.50
N GLN A 138 1.49 15.95 2.65
CA GLN A 138 2.81 16.51 2.36
C GLN A 138 3.26 16.29 0.90
N ALA A 139 2.57 15.46 0.12
CA ALA A 139 2.92 15.17 -1.27
C ALA A 139 2.57 16.33 -2.20
N ARG A 140 3.18 17.50 -1.97
CA ARG A 140 2.92 18.76 -2.70
C ARG A 140 4.16 19.18 -3.47
N ALA A 141 3.95 19.83 -4.62
CA ALA A 141 5.05 20.41 -5.39
C ALA A 141 5.84 21.41 -4.52
N GLY A 142 7.15 21.26 -4.51
CA GLY A 142 8.07 22.08 -3.70
C GLY A 142 8.50 21.44 -2.38
N ASN A 143 7.72 20.56 -1.79
CA ASN A 143 8.14 19.72 -0.68
C ASN A 143 9.16 18.66 -1.12
N HIS A 144 9.66 17.89 -0.18
CA HIS A 144 10.62 16.81 -0.41
C HIS A 144 10.04 15.48 0.09
N VAL A 145 10.58 14.39 -0.40
CA VAL A 145 10.20 13.04 0.06
C VAL A 145 10.33 12.91 1.59
N GLY A 146 11.36 13.52 2.19
CA GLY A 146 11.54 13.52 3.65
C GLY A 146 10.43 14.24 4.43
N ASP A 147 9.67 15.15 3.81
CA ASP A 147 8.51 15.77 4.45
C ASP A 147 7.37 14.76 4.58
N ILE A 148 7.19 13.90 3.59
CA ILE A 148 6.21 12.78 3.62
C ILE A 148 6.57 11.82 4.74
N GLY A 149 7.80 11.27 4.71
CA GLY A 149 8.24 10.29 5.70
C GLY A 149 8.22 10.84 7.13
N HIS A 150 8.60 12.11 7.32
CA HIS A 150 8.52 12.75 8.62
C HIS A 150 7.08 12.84 9.15
N ALA A 151 6.12 13.21 8.29
CA ALA A 151 4.72 13.33 8.69
C ALA A 151 4.13 11.95 9.07
N VAL A 152 4.44 10.89 8.30
CA VAL A 152 4.07 9.51 8.62
C VAL A 152 4.64 9.10 9.98
N GLN A 153 5.94 9.28 10.16
CA GLN A 153 6.67 8.92 11.38
C GLN A 153 6.12 9.61 12.62
N GLN A 154 5.84 10.91 12.55
CA GLN A 154 5.31 11.67 13.68
C GLN A 154 3.95 11.14 14.16
N VAL A 155 3.08 10.71 13.27
CA VAL A 155 1.78 10.15 13.63
C VAL A 155 1.94 8.76 14.25
N ALA A 156 2.72 7.88 13.64
CA ALA A 156 2.87 6.50 14.11
C ALA A 156 3.63 6.44 15.45
N GLU A 157 4.82 7.07 15.53
CA GLU A 157 5.65 7.07 16.73
C GLU A 157 5.02 7.91 17.86
N GLY A 158 4.29 8.98 17.53
CA GLY A 158 3.52 9.77 18.51
C GLY A 158 2.38 8.98 19.17
N ALA A 159 1.89 7.93 18.53
CA ALA A 159 0.92 6.99 19.10
C ALA A 159 1.58 5.81 19.85
N GLY A 160 2.92 5.75 19.88
CA GLY A 160 3.68 4.68 20.55
C GLY A 160 3.94 3.45 19.68
N TYR A 161 3.75 3.55 18.36
CA TYR A 161 4.01 2.49 17.39
C TYR A 161 5.34 2.69 16.65
N SER A 162 5.76 1.68 15.90
CA SER A 162 7.00 1.74 15.12
C SER A 162 6.71 1.75 13.62
N VAL A 163 7.43 2.57 12.86
CA VAL A 163 7.41 2.49 11.40
C VAL A 163 8.47 1.52 10.91
N VAL A 164 8.12 0.69 9.93
CA VAL A 164 9.07 -0.18 9.23
C VAL A 164 10.05 0.70 8.44
N ARG A 165 11.34 0.34 8.45
CA ARG A 165 12.41 1.17 7.87
C ARG A 165 13.06 0.57 6.64
N GLU A 166 13.07 -0.76 6.52
CA GLU A 166 13.72 -1.51 5.43
C GLU A 166 12.87 -1.50 4.16
N LEU A 167 11.56 -1.34 4.30
CA LEU A 167 10.61 -1.26 3.20
C LEU A 167 10.08 0.16 3.09
N VAL A 168 9.93 0.64 1.87
CA VAL A 168 9.63 2.04 1.57
C VAL A 168 8.72 2.15 0.36
N GLY A 169 7.94 3.19 0.30
CA GLY A 169 7.20 3.56 -0.90
C GLY A 169 8.13 3.94 -2.06
N HIS A 170 7.55 4.14 -3.22
CA HIS A 170 8.32 4.25 -4.45
C HIS A 170 7.63 5.16 -5.49
N GLY A 171 8.39 5.63 -6.47
CA GLY A 171 7.81 6.11 -7.72
C GLY A 171 7.10 4.97 -8.45
N ILE A 172 6.05 5.28 -9.20
CA ILE A 172 5.28 4.29 -9.94
C ILE A 172 4.84 4.87 -11.30
N GLY A 173 4.78 4.02 -12.33
CA GLY A 173 4.40 4.47 -13.67
C GLY A 173 4.43 3.34 -14.68
N SER A 174 5.29 3.43 -15.69
CA SER A 174 5.50 2.38 -16.69
C SER A 174 6.22 1.16 -16.13
N SER A 175 7.06 1.37 -15.12
CA SER A 175 7.57 0.31 -14.25
C SER A 175 6.80 0.34 -12.94
N PHE A 176 6.63 -0.83 -12.32
CA PHE A 176 5.95 -0.92 -11.03
C PHE A 176 6.72 -0.15 -9.95
N HIS A 177 8.02 -0.42 -9.83
CA HIS A 177 8.91 0.33 -8.96
C HIS A 177 9.79 1.30 -9.78
N GLU A 178 9.63 2.59 -9.52
CA GLU A 178 10.41 3.68 -10.08
C GLU A 178 11.08 4.50 -8.97
N ASP A 179 12.03 5.36 -9.33
CA ASP A 179 12.49 6.43 -8.44
C ASP A 179 11.38 7.50 -8.23
N PRO A 180 11.35 8.15 -7.07
CA PRO A 180 12.25 8.00 -5.94
C PRO A 180 11.76 6.93 -4.95
N GLN A 181 12.63 6.47 -4.04
CA GLN A 181 12.18 5.82 -2.81
C GLN A 181 11.44 6.83 -1.93
N VAL A 182 10.38 6.38 -1.25
CA VAL A 182 9.51 7.19 -0.37
C VAL A 182 9.46 6.56 1.03
N PRO A 183 10.48 6.75 1.87
CA PRO A 183 10.51 6.18 3.22
C PRO A 183 9.37 6.71 4.09
N ASN A 184 8.91 5.86 5.01
CA ASN A 184 7.89 6.19 6.02
C ASN A 184 8.46 6.92 7.24
N TYR A 185 9.71 7.37 7.16
CA TYR A 185 10.43 8.13 8.18
C TYR A 185 11.37 9.12 7.50
N GLY A 186 11.84 10.10 8.26
CA GLY A 186 12.82 11.03 7.72
C GLY A 186 12.88 12.37 8.41
N LYS A 187 13.64 13.27 7.80
CA LYS A 187 13.79 14.67 8.25
C LYS A 187 13.15 15.61 7.23
N PRO A 188 12.44 16.66 7.67
CA PRO A 188 11.85 17.64 6.77
C PRO A 188 12.89 18.25 5.84
N ARG A 189 12.47 18.54 4.60
CA ARG A 189 13.29 19.17 3.55
C ARG A 189 14.52 18.33 3.16
N ARG A 190 14.45 17.00 3.23
CA ARG A 190 15.49 16.07 2.79
C ARG A 190 14.99 15.14 1.69
N GLY A 191 15.93 14.60 0.92
CA GLY A 191 15.64 13.72 -0.21
C GLY A 191 15.21 14.48 -1.47
N PRO A 192 14.74 13.77 -2.50
CA PRO A 192 14.28 14.37 -3.75
C PRO A 192 13.16 15.38 -3.55
N ARG A 193 13.23 16.48 -4.31
CA ARG A 193 12.16 17.48 -4.33
C ARG A 193 11.00 16.97 -5.16
N LEU A 194 9.79 17.16 -4.65
CA LEU A 194 8.57 16.81 -5.35
C LEU A 194 8.25 17.86 -6.42
N VAL A 195 8.03 17.41 -7.64
CA VAL A 195 7.69 18.27 -8.78
C VAL A 195 6.41 17.77 -9.46
N PRO A 196 5.66 18.67 -10.12
CA PRO A 196 4.45 18.29 -10.84
C PRO A 196 4.69 17.17 -11.84
N GLY A 197 3.74 16.25 -11.95
CA GLY A 197 3.81 15.07 -12.81
C GLY A 197 4.54 13.88 -12.21
N MET A 198 5.17 13.99 -11.03
CA MET A 198 5.61 12.82 -10.29
C MET A 198 4.41 12.01 -9.80
N THR A 199 4.50 10.69 -9.90
CA THR A 199 3.55 9.74 -9.33
C THR A 199 4.30 8.81 -8.38
N ILE A 200 3.79 8.68 -7.15
CA ILE A 200 4.46 7.93 -6.07
C ILE A 200 3.45 7.11 -5.28
N ALA A 201 3.87 5.95 -4.80
CA ALA A 201 3.22 5.17 -3.76
C ALA A 201 3.66 5.69 -2.39
N ILE A 202 2.71 5.96 -1.52
CA ILE A 202 2.93 6.31 -0.11
C ILE A 202 2.27 5.22 0.71
N GLU A 203 3.07 4.42 1.41
CA GLU A 203 2.67 3.12 1.94
C GLU A 203 3.20 2.87 3.35
N PRO A 204 2.72 3.57 4.38
CA PRO A 204 3.13 3.30 5.74
C PRO A 204 2.82 1.86 6.17
N MET A 205 3.87 1.16 6.59
CA MET A 205 3.82 -0.09 7.33
C MET A 205 4.13 0.23 8.78
N VAL A 206 3.18 -0.02 9.68
CA VAL A 206 3.25 0.35 11.10
C VAL A 206 3.07 -0.88 11.96
N ASN A 207 4.03 -1.13 12.85
CA ASN A 207 4.03 -2.24 13.79
C ASN A 207 3.54 -1.79 15.16
N LEU A 208 2.75 -2.64 15.82
CA LEU A 208 2.30 -2.42 17.21
C LEU A 208 3.49 -2.43 18.19
N GLY A 209 4.52 -3.22 17.88
CA GLY A 209 5.74 -3.39 18.67
C GLY A 209 6.96 -2.71 18.03
N GLY A 210 8.06 -3.47 17.91
CA GLY A 210 9.33 -3.00 17.34
C GLY A 210 9.30 -2.76 15.84
N ALA A 211 10.31 -2.02 15.35
CA ALA A 211 10.43 -1.72 13.91
C ALA A 211 11.02 -2.87 13.10
N ASP A 212 11.76 -3.77 13.75
CA ASP A 212 12.55 -4.81 13.10
C ASP A 212 11.66 -5.86 12.43
N ILE A 213 12.09 -6.30 11.26
CA ILE A 213 11.37 -7.24 10.41
C ILE A 213 12.30 -8.34 9.89
N ARG A 214 11.73 -9.45 9.48
CA ARG A 214 12.45 -10.51 8.77
C ARG A 214 11.62 -11.14 7.67
N THR A 215 12.28 -11.66 6.66
CA THR A 215 11.63 -12.41 5.56
C THR A 215 11.58 -13.90 5.92
N LEU A 216 10.45 -14.56 5.64
CA LEU A 216 10.27 -15.99 5.83
C LEU A 216 10.99 -16.82 4.75
N ASP A 217 11.02 -18.15 4.94
CA ASP A 217 11.68 -19.10 4.04
C ASP A 217 11.04 -19.15 2.63
N ASP A 218 9.80 -18.69 2.48
CA ASP A 218 9.14 -18.53 1.19
C ASP A 218 9.73 -17.41 0.33
N LYS A 219 10.67 -16.63 0.89
CA LYS A 219 11.42 -15.51 0.27
C LYS A 219 10.58 -14.29 -0.07
N TRP A 220 9.31 -14.28 0.37
CA TRP A 220 8.36 -13.18 0.10
C TRP A 220 7.77 -12.61 1.37
N THR A 221 7.14 -13.44 2.19
CA THR A 221 6.41 -12.97 3.35
C THR A 221 7.35 -12.31 4.36
N VAL A 222 7.11 -11.03 4.61
CA VAL A 222 7.84 -10.23 5.60
C VAL A 222 7.01 -10.17 6.87
N VAL A 223 7.62 -10.46 8.01
CA VAL A 223 6.97 -10.48 9.33
C VAL A 223 7.69 -9.56 10.31
N THR A 224 6.98 -9.10 11.34
CA THR A 224 7.59 -8.42 12.49
C THR A 224 8.48 -9.39 13.25
N GLU A 225 9.66 -8.95 13.70
CA GLU A 225 10.60 -9.81 14.42
C GLU A 225 10.06 -10.26 15.78
N ASP A 226 9.30 -9.40 16.45
CA ASP A 226 8.71 -9.63 17.76
C ASP A 226 7.33 -10.32 17.75
N GLY A 227 6.77 -10.61 16.55
CA GLY A 227 5.45 -11.21 16.39
C GLY A 227 4.28 -10.27 16.67
N SER A 228 4.52 -8.98 16.84
CA SER A 228 3.47 -7.97 17.05
C SER A 228 2.65 -7.73 15.78
N LEU A 229 1.41 -7.23 15.94
CA LEU A 229 0.55 -6.88 14.80
C LEU A 229 1.19 -5.80 13.93
N SER A 230 0.99 -5.91 12.63
CA SER A 230 1.34 -4.89 11.64
C SER A 230 0.12 -4.45 10.84
N ALA A 231 0.10 -3.20 10.39
CA ALA A 231 -0.89 -2.67 9.48
C ALA A 231 -0.21 -1.95 8.32
N HIS A 232 -0.77 -2.12 7.13
CA HIS A 232 -0.33 -1.51 5.88
C HIS A 232 -1.49 -0.79 5.21
N PHE A 233 -1.30 0.49 4.92
CA PHE A 233 -2.22 1.29 4.10
C PHE A 233 -1.41 2.05 3.07
N GLU A 234 -1.98 2.21 1.88
CA GLU A 234 -1.27 2.81 0.77
C GLU A 234 -2.18 3.54 -0.17
N HIS A 235 -1.62 4.57 -0.81
CA HIS A 235 -2.18 5.22 -1.99
C HIS A 235 -1.12 5.57 -3.03
N THR A 236 -1.45 5.37 -4.31
CA THR A 236 -0.78 6.05 -5.41
C THR A 236 -1.29 7.47 -5.52
N VAL A 237 -0.37 8.45 -5.53
CA VAL A 237 -0.71 9.87 -5.66
C VAL A 237 0.05 10.53 -6.81
N ALA A 238 -0.56 11.52 -7.45
CA ALA A 238 0.08 12.40 -8.42
C ALA A 238 0.34 13.78 -7.82
N ILE A 239 1.55 14.30 -8.00
CA ILE A 239 1.93 15.64 -7.59
C ILE A 239 1.37 16.63 -8.61
N LEU A 240 0.54 17.58 -8.14
CA LEU A 240 -0.09 18.59 -8.99
C LEU A 240 0.70 19.89 -9.04
N GLU A 241 0.38 20.72 -10.05
CA GLU A 241 0.93 22.07 -10.18
C GLU A 241 0.47 22.98 -9.02
N ASN A 242 1.18 24.09 -8.83
CA ASN A 242 0.85 25.16 -7.87
C ASN A 242 0.87 24.80 -6.37
N GLY A 243 1.54 23.70 -5.98
CA GLY A 243 1.68 23.32 -4.56
C GLY A 243 0.36 22.97 -3.86
N GLY A 244 -0.71 22.75 -4.62
CA GLY A 244 -1.98 22.25 -4.10
C GLY A 244 -1.88 20.84 -3.52
N PRO A 245 -2.97 20.32 -2.92
CA PRO A 245 -2.98 18.93 -2.45
C PRO A 245 -2.72 17.98 -3.63
N PRO A 246 -2.08 16.81 -3.39
CA PRO A 246 -1.90 15.82 -4.44
C PRO A 246 -3.24 15.26 -4.89
N ARG A 247 -3.26 14.70 -6.09
CA ARG A 247 -4.40 13.89 -6.53
C ARG A 247 -4.16 12.44 -6.09
N VAL A 248 -5.03 11.91 -5.24
CA VAL A 248 -5.03 10.47 -4.94
C VAL A 248 -5.65 9.75 -6.12
N LEU A 249 -4.91 8.80 -6.72
CA LEU A 249 -5.34 8.09 -7.92
C LEU A 249 -6.12 6.80 -7.61
N THR A 250 -5.95 6.27 -6.39
CA THR A 250 -6.52 5.00 -5.93
C THR A 250 -7.70 5.21 -4.99
N THR A 251 -8.65 6.03 -5.41
CA THR A 251 -9.94 6.24 -4.75
C THR A 251 -11.08 5.78 -5.64
N ALA A 252 -12.16 5.28 -5.02
CA ALA A 252 -13.44 5.20 -5.71
C ALA A 252 -14.02 6.62 -5.77
N ASP A 253 -14.23 7.13 -6.96
CA ASP A 253 -14.92 8.41 -7.17
C ASP A 253 -16.38 8.31 -6.70
#